data_63b64016e7b6f8120f8c85b88aaef564
#
_entry.id   63b64016e7b6f8120f8c85b88aaef564
#
_cell.length_a   1.000
_cell.length_b   1.000
_cell.length_c   1.000
_cell.angle_alpha   90.00
_cell.angle_beta   90.00
_cell.angle_gamma   90.00
#
_symmetry.space_group_name_H-M   'P 1'
#
loop_
_entity.id
_entity.type
_entity.pdbx_description
1 polymer ?
#
loop_
_entity_poly.entity_id
_entity_poly.type
_entity_poly.pdbx_seq_one_letter_code
_entity_poly.pdbx_strand_id
1 'polypeptide(L)'
;MVIISIVSYPTESAKEMGKRMLEQPPLPAYITMKGPYASGEVGAGMKAIIIFEFDKSKLSEVYEVIAARNTKYFGVPGFTFSQNIWLEAKEALKAIGMG
;
A
#
# COMPACT_ATOMS: atom_id res chain seq x y z
N MET A 1 -3.70 0.84 14.17
CA MET A 1 -2.52 0.49 13.33
C MET A 1 -2.98 0.15 11.93
N VAL A 2 -2.36 0.76 10.95
CA VAL A 2 -2.64 0.50 9.53
C VAL A 2 -1.32 0.34 8.80
N ILE A 3 -1.36 -0.29 7.63
CA ILE A 3 -0.23 -0.28 6.70
C ILE A 3 -0.63 0.60 5.52
N ILE A 4 0.23 1.53 5.15
CA ILE A 4 0.03 2.36 3.98
C ILE A 4 1.10 2.01 2.97
N SER A 5 0.66 1.62 1.78
CA SER A 5 1.54 1.39 0.64
C SER A 5 1.40 2.57 -0.31
N ILE A 6 2.53 3.14 -0.69
CA ILE A 6 2.57 4.22 -1.69
C ILE A 6 3.37 3.70 -2.85
N VAL A 7 2.79 3.74 -4.05
CA VAL A 7 3.47 3.31 -5.27
C VAL A 7 3.61 4.49 -6.22
N SER A 8 4.69 4.48 -6.98
CA SER A 8 4.95 5.51 -7.99
C SER A 8 5.46 4.85 -9.26
N TYR A 9 5.06 5.38 -10.39
CA TYR A 9 5.47 4.87 -11.70
C TYR A 9 5.31 5.97 -12.75
N PRO A 10 6.14 5.93 -13.81
CA PRO A 10 5.98 6.89 -14.89
C PRO A 10 4.73 6.61 -15.72
N THR A 11 4.24 7.62 -16.43
CA THR A 11 3.01 7.49 -17.23
C THR A 11 3.13 6.41 -18.31
N GLU A 12 4.32 6.13 -18.81
CA GLU A 12 4.57 5.08 -19.81
C GLU A 12 4.26 3.69 -19.25
N SER A 13 4.34 3.52 -17.94
CA SER A 13 4.07 2.24 -17.29
C SER A 13 2.64 2.09 -16.76
N ALA A 14 1.80 3.11 -16.93
CA ALA A 14 0.46 3.14 -16.34
C ALA A 14 -0.42 1.97 -16.78
N LYS A 15 -0.39 1.59 -18.05
CA LYS A 15 -1.21 0.48 -18.56
C LYS A 15 -0.75 -0.85 -17.98
N GLU A 16 0.56 -1.08 -17.91
CA GLU A 16 1.10 -2.31 -17.33
C GLU A 16 0.81 -2.40 -15.84
N MET A 17 0.93 -1.29 -15.12
CA MET A 17 0.55 -1.23 -13.69
C MET A 17 -0.92 -1.57 -13.51
N GLY A 18 -1.79 -0.99 -14.30
CA GLY A 18 -3.23 -1.27 -14.25
C GLY A 18 -3.55 -2.73 -14.53
N LYS A 19 -2.90 -3.31 -15.54
CA LYS A 19 -3.07 -4.73 -15.88
C LYS A 19 -2.70 -5.61 -14.69
N ARG A 20 -1.53 -5.40 -14.11
CA ARG A 20 -1.06 -6.20 -12.97
C ARG A 20 -1.92 -5.98 -11.72
N MET A 21 -2.42 -4.76 -11.52
CA MET A 21 -3.35 -4.48 -10.42
C MET A 21 -4.63 -5.31 -10.54
N LEU A 22 -5.20 -5.42 -11.75
CA LEU A 22 -6.40 -6.21 -12.00
C LEU A 22 -6.16 -7.72 -11.86
N GLU A 23 -4.92 -8.17 -11.98
CA GLU A 23 -4.53 -9.57 -11.84
C GLU A 23 -4.21 -9.96 -10.39
N GLN A 24 -4.22 -9.00 -9.45
CA GLN A 24 -3.95 -9.31 -8.04
C GLN A 24 -4.99 -10.26 -7.47
N PRO A 25 -4.58 -11.24 -6.67
CA PRO A 25 -5.53 -12.14 -6.03
C PRO A 25 -6.36 -11.40 -4.98
N PRO A 26 -7.54 -11.91 -4.64
CA PRO A 26 -8.35 -11.34 -3.57
C PRO A 26 -7.59 -11.30 -2.25
N LEU A 27 -7.85 -10.26 -1.45
CA LEU A 27 -7.28 -10.17 -0.12
C LEU A 27 -7.97 -11.14 0.85
N PRO A 28 -7.25 -11.64 1.86
CA PRO A 28 -7.87 -12.37 2.96
C PRO A 28 -8.95 -11.53 3.64
N ALA A 29 -9.96 -12.19 4.21
CA ALA A 29 -11.09 -11.51 4.84
C ALA A 29 -10.71 -10.63 6.03
N TYR A 30 -9.55 -10.88 6.66
CA TYR A 30 -9.09 -10.09 7.79
C TYR A 30 -8.39 -8.78 7.40
N ILE A 31 -8.32 -8.46 6.10
CA ILE A 31 -7.74 -7.22 5.60
C ILE A 31 -8.83 -6.41 4.90
N THR A 32 -8.99 -5.16 5.31
CA THR A 32 -9.85 -4.20 4.61
C THR A 32 -8.96 -3.22 3.86
N MET A 33 -9.14 -3.15 2.54
CA MET A 33 -8.37 -2.26 1.68
C MET A 33 -9.17 -1.02 1.35
N LYS A 34 -8.55 0.16 1.52
CA LYS A 34 -9.09 1.44 1.08
C LYS A 34 -8.19 2.00 -0.03
N GLY A 35 -8.79 2.39 -1.12
CA GLY A 35 -8.08 2.78 -2.33
C GLY A 35 -7.96 1.60 -3.30
N PRO A 36 -7.05 1.69 -4.28
CA PRO A 36 -6.03 2.73 -4.47
C PRO A 36 -6.61 4.11 -4.76
N TYR A 37 -6.01 5.13 -4.20
CA TYR A 37 -6.27 6.53 -4.56
C TYR A 37 -5.10 6.98 -5.43
N ALA A 38 -5.38 7.39 -6.66
CA ALA A 38 -4.34 7.75 -7.62
C ALA A 38 -4.30 9.26 -7.85
N SER A 39 -3.09 9.78 -8.03
CA SER A 39 -2.85 11.18 -8.34
C SER A 39 -1.69 11.30 -9.29
N GLY A 40 -1.67 12.37 -10.09
CA GLY A 40 -0.53 12.71 -10.93
C GLY A 40 0.38 13.71 -10.23
N GLU A 41 1.69 13.58 -10.45
CA GLU A 41 2.68 14.51 -9.92
C GLU A 41 3.59 15.02 -11.03
N VAL A 42 3.84 16.35 -11.05
CA VAL A 42 4.77 16.95 -12.01
C VAL A 42 6.16 16.34 -11.83
N GLY A 43 6.73 15.85 -12.92
CA GLY A 43 8.07 15.28 -12.94
C GLY A 43 8.20 13.85 -12.45
N ALA A 44 7.17 13.30 -11.81
CA ALA A 44 7.20 11.93 -11.27
C ALA A 44 6.25 10.97 -12.00
N GLY A 45 5.16 11.48 -12.60
CA GLY A 45 4.17 10.65 -13.26
C GLY A 45 2.98 10.35 -12.35
N MET A 46 2.73 9.07 -12.08
CA MET A 46 1.59 8.63 -11.29
C MET A 46 2.03 8.18 -9.90
N LYS A 47 1.15 8.43 -8.93
CA LYS A 47 1.34 8.00 -7.55
C LYS A 47 0.02 7.44 -7.03
N ALA A 48 0.05 6.34 -6.32
CA ALA A 48 -1.15 5.76 -5.72
C ALA A 48 -0.91 5.44 -4.25
N ILE A 49 -1.94 5.65 -3.44
CA ILE A 49 -1.91 5.36 -2.00
C ILE A 49 -2.97 4.31 -1.71
N ILE A 50 -2.57 3.26 -1.00
CA ILE A 50 -3.45 2.18 -0.57
C ILE A 50 -3.33 2.05 0.94
N ILE A 51 -4.47 2.05 1.63
CA ILE A 51 -4.53 1.90 3.08
C ILE A 51 -5.11 0.52 3.40
N PHE A 52 -4.39 -0.24 4.23
CA PHE A 52 -4.83 -1.56 4.66
C PHE A 52 -5.12 -1.52 6.15
N GLU A 53 -6.38 -1.84 6.50
CA GLU A 53 -6.83 -1.92 7.88
C GLU A 53 -6.96 -3.38 8.31
N PHE A 54 -6.59 -3.67 9.55
CA PHE A 54 -6.56 -5.03 10.06
C PHE A 54 -6.45 -4.99 11.59
N ASP A 55 -6.74 -6.13 12.23
CA ASP A 55 -6.44 -6.27 13.65
C ASP A 55 -4.93 -6.40 13.85
N LYS A 56 -4.37 -5.65 14.78
CA LYS A 56 -2.91 -5.62 14.99
C LYS A 56 -2.31 -6.97 15.36
N SER A 57 -3.11 -7.91 15.86
CA SER A 57 -2.66 -9.27 16.11
C SER A 57 -2.29 -10.02 14.83
N LYS A 58 -2.73 -9.51 13.67
CA LYS A 58 -2.47 -10.07 12.36
C LYS A 58 -1.34 -9.37 11.60
N LEU A 59 -0.63 -8.45 12.27
CA LEU A 59 0.37 -7.60 11.60
C LEU A 59 1.35 -8.39 10.73
N SER A 60 1.93 -9.47 11.25
CA SER A 60 2.92 -10.24 10.50
C SER A 60 2.35 -10.80 9.20
N GLU A 61 1.18 -11.44 9.29
CA GLU A 61 0.52 -12.04 8.14
C GLU A 61 0.12 -10.99 7.12
N VAL A 62 -0.41 -9.87 7.60
CA VAL A 62 -0.85 -8.76 6.73
C VAL A 62 0.35 -8.15 6.00
N TYR A 63 1.43 -7.91 6.73
CA TYR A 63 2.64 -7.33 6.13
C TYR A 63 3.17 -8.21 4.99
N GLU A 64 3.21 -9.51 5.21
CA GLU A 64 3.66 -10.50 4.21
C GLU A 64 2.72 -10.52 2.98
N VAL A 65 1.41 -10.48 3.21
CA VAL A 65 0.43 -10.45 2.11
C VAL A 65 0.63 -9.21 1.24
N ILE A 66 0.81 -8.05 1.87
CA ILE A 66 1.01 -6.79 1.14
C ILE A 66 2.36 -6.82 0.40
N ALA A 67 3.41 -7.33 1.02
CA ALA A 67 4.72 -7.48 0.38
C ALA A 67 4.61 -8.36 -0.88
N ALA A 68 3.91 -9.47 -0.80
CA ALA A 68 3.69 -10.35 -1.95
C ALA A 68 2.93 -9.63 -3.07
N ARG A 69 1.96 -8.78 -2.73
CA ARG A 69 1.22 -7.97 -3.71
C ARG A 69 2.15 -6.99 -4.41
N ASN A 70 3.03 -6.34 -3.66
CA ASN A 70 3.97 -5.38 -4.25
C ASN A 70 4.98 -6.04 -5.19
N THR A 71 5.40 -7.28 -4.91
CA THR A 71 6.32 -8.00 -5.81
C THR A 71 5.72 -8.27 -7.18
N LYS A 72 4.39 -8.28 -7.31
CA LYS A 72 3.71 -8.45 -8.60
C LYS A 72 3.99 -7.31 -9.58
N TYR A 73 4.46 -6.17 -9.08
CA TYR A 73 4.80 -5.03 -9.92
C TYR A 73 6.29 -4.96 -10.25
N PHE A 74 7.10 -5.86 -9.72
CA PHE A 74 8.52 -5.88 -10.00
C PHE A 74 8.76 -6.10 -11.50
N GLY A 75 9.71 -5.37 -12.06
CA GLY A 75 9.99 -5.40 -13.48
C GLY A 75 9.22 -4.38 -14.31
N VAL A 76 8.20 -3.74 -13.74
CA VAL A 76 7.54 -2.61 -14.41
C VAL A 76 8.52 -1.43 -14.42
N PRO A 77 8.85 -0.88 -15.59
CA PRO A 77 9.82 0.22 -15.65
C PRO A 77 9.43 1.41 -14.79
N GLY A 78 10.34 1.86 -13.93
CA GLY A 78 10.15 3.02 -13.08
C GLY A 78 9.26 2.80 -11.86
N PHE A 79 8.79 1.59 -11.62
CA PHE A 79 8.01 1.28 -10.43
C PHE A 79 8.86 1.43 -9.17
N THR A 80 8.34 2.21 -8.22
CA THR A 80 8.90 2.32 -6.86
C THR A 80 7.77 2.24 -5.86
N PHE A 81 8.07 1.81 -4.63
CA PHE A 81 7.04 1.70 -3.60
C PHE A 81 7.62 1.88 -2.20
N SER A 82 6.72 2.22 -1.29
CA SER A 82 6.98 2.13 0.14
C SER A 82 5.85 1.35 0.81
N GLN A 83 6.17 0.70 1.92
CA GLN A 83 5.21 -0.09 2.69
C GLN A 83 5.53 0.14 4.15
N ASN A 84 4.76 0.98 4.81
CA ASN A 84 5.03 1.41 6.16
C ASN A 84 3.86 1.14 7.09
N ILE A 85 4.19 0.88 8.34
CA ILE A 85 3.23 0.73 9.43
C ILE A 85 3.00 2.10 10.03
N TRP A 86 1.73 2.49 10.17
CA TRP A 86 1.34 3.76 10.76
C TRP A 86 0.47 3.53 11.97
N LEU A 87 0.72 4.31 13.02
CA LEU A 87 -0.11 4.32 14.21
C LEU A 87 -1.27 5.28 14.00
N GLU A 88 -2.45 4.90 14.46
CA GLU A 88 -3.56 5.84 14.59
C GLU A 88 -3.20 6.86 15.68
N ALA A 89 -3.80 8.05 15.61
CA ALA A 89 -3.50 9.12 16.57
C ALA A 89 -3.62 8.65 18.01
N LYS A 90 -4.65 7.86 18.32
CA LYS A 90 -4.88 7.30 19.65
C LYS A 90 -3.71 6.41 20.10
N GLU A 91 -3.21 5.57 19.21
CA GLU A 91 -2.06 4.70 19.49
C GLU A 91 -0.79 5.51 19.69
N ALA A 92 -0.58 6.52 18.84
CA ALA A 92 0.59 7.39 18.93
C ALA A 92 0.60 8.19 20.24
N LEU A 93 -0.54 8.73 20.67
CA LEU A 93 -0.67 9.44 21.93
C LEU A 93 -0.37 8.52 23.12
N LYS A 94 -0.85 7.30 23.07
CA LYS A 94 -0.58 6.31 24.12
C LYS A 94 0.92 6.01 24.22
N ALA A 95 1.62 5.94 23.08
CA ALA A 95 3.06 5.67 23.04
C ALA A 95 3.89 6.77 23.75
N ILE A 96 3.40 8.00 23.80
CA ILE A 96 4.05 9.10 24.50
C ILE A 96 3.43 9.37 25.89
N GLY A 97 2.63 8.45 26.39
CA GLY A 97 2.05 8.53 27.72
C GLY A 97 0.81 9.42 27.84
N MET A 98 0.15 9.75 26.76
CA MET A 98 -1.03 10.64 26.72
C MET A 98 -2.34 9.90 26.44
N GLY A 99 -2.36 8.62 26.63
CA GLY A 99 -3.54 7.84 26.33
C GLY A 99 -4.11 7.09 27.54
#